data_a4ff4e72aa811883fdfeaf405d1e0ad7
#
_entry.id   a4ff4e72aa811883fdfeaf405d1e0ad7
#
_cell.length_a   1.000
_cell.length_b   1.000
_cell.length_c   1.000
_cell.angle_alpha   90.00
_cell.angle_beta   90.00
_cell.angle_gamma   90.00
#
_symmetry.space_group_name_H-M   'P 1'
#
loop_
_entity.id
_entity.type
_entity.pdbx_description
1 polymer ?
#
loop_
_entity_poly.entity_id
_entity_poly.type
_entity_poly.pdbx_seq_one_letter_code
_entity_poly.pdbx_strand_id
1 'polypeptide(L)' 'MNVLETYVTNIQSVERVPNLDFCLYEIVCDTDCYGSKKYGTKIQVNGYDYEMIKEKGYYMT' A
#
# COMPACT_ATOMS: atom_id res chain seq x y z
N MET A 1 1.01 -0.49 -20.71
CA MET A 1 0.73 -0.08 -19.34
C MET A 1 1.98 -0.18 -18.50
N ASN A 2 2.32 0.89 -17.81
CA ASN A 2 3.48 0.89 -16.93
C ASN A 2 3.05 0.53 -15.52
N VAL A 3 3.65 -0.54 -14.98
CA VAL A 3 3.40 -0.97 -13.62
C VAL A 3 4.65 -0.65 -12.83
N LEU A 4 4.51 0.21 -11.82
CA LEU A 4 5.62 0.67 -11.01
C LEU A 4 5.58 0.03 -9.63
N GLU A 5 6.76 -0.30 -9.11
CA GLU A 5 6.88 -0.82 -7.75
C GLU A 5 6.87 0.35 -6.78
N THR A 6 5.94 0.32 -5.84
CA THR A 6 5.88 1.30 -4.76
C THR A 6 6.25 0.62 -3.46
N TYR A 7 7.40 0.98 -2.92
CA TYR A 7 7.88 0.40 -1.67
C TYR A 7 7.19 1.05 -0.48
N VAL A 8 6.77 0.22 0.47
CA VAL A 8 6.02 0.64 1.64
C VAL A 8 6.87 0.33 2.88
N THR A 9 7.12 1.36 3.69
CA THR A 9 7.89 1.22 4.92
C THR A 9 7.20 1.97 6.05
N ASN A 10 7.61 1.71 7.28
CA ASN A 10 7.12 2.42 8.46
C ASN A 10 5.59 2.46 8.50
N ILE A 11 4.97 1.29 8.42
CA ILE A 11 3.51 1.17 8.49
C ILE A 11 3.06 1.58 9.89
N GLN A 12 2.23 2.62 9.96
CA GLN A 12 1.73 3.13 11.23
C GLN A 12 0.38 2.56 11.60
N SER A 13 -0.50 2.36 10.60
CA SER A 13 -1.79 1.76 10.84
C SER A 13 -2.30 1.07 9.59
N VAL A 14 -3.14 0.06 9.80
CA VAL A 14 -3.79 -0.68 8.73
C VAL A 14 -5.25 -0.84 9.12
N GLU A 15 -6.16 -0.39 8.28
CA GLU A 15 -7.59 -0.53 8.51
C GLU A 15 -8.25 -1.15 7.29
N ARG A 16 -9.18 -2.07 7.53
CA ARG A 16 -10.00 -2.60 6.46
C ARG A 16 -11.19 -1.67 6.25
N VAL A 17 -11.40 -1.24 5.02
CA VAL A 17 -12.52 -0.36 4.69
C VAL A 17 -13.80 -1.21 4.71
N PRO A 18 -14.80 -0.85 5.55
CA PRO A 18 -16.03 -1.62 5.67
C PRO A 18 -16.99 -1.34 4.51
N ASN A 19 -18.01 -2.19 4.39
CA ASN A 19 -19.15 -2.00 3.48
C ASN A 19 -18.79 -2.02 2.01
N LEU A 20 -17.73 -2.77 1.65
CA LEU A 20 -17.34 -2.98 0.26
C LEU A 20 -17.45 -4.46 -0.08
N ASP A 21 -17.79 -4.73 -1.35
CA ASP A 21 -17.92 -6.11 -1.85
C ASP A 21 -16.55 -6.79 -2.02
N PHE A 22 -15.47 -6.03 -1.91
CA PHE A 22 -14.12 -6.55 -2.06
C PHE A 22 -13.25 -6.07 -0.90
N CYS A 23 -12.14 -6.76 -0.68
CA CYS A 23 -11.21 -6.39 0.38
C CYS A 23 -10.40 -5.17 -0.03
N LEU A 24 -10.57 -4.09 0.73
CA LEU A 24 -9.79 -2.87 0.55
C LEU A 24 -9.20 -2.48 1.89
N TYR A 25 -7.90 -2.23 1.90
CA TYR A 25 -7.18 -1.83 3.10
C TYR A 25 -6.67 -0.41 2.96
N GLU A 26 -6.79 0.36 4.03
CA GLU A 26 -6.29 1.72 4.11
C GLU A 26 -5.08 1.70 5.05
N ILE A 27 -3.93 2.07 4.52
CA ILE A 27 -2.66 1.94 5.23
C ILE A 27 -2.01 3.31 5.34
N VAL A 28 -1.65 3.69 6.57
CA VAL A 28 -0.85 4.89 6.81
C VAL A 28 0.60 4.46 6.93
N CYS A 29 1.43 4.93 6.03
CA CYS A 29 2.82 4.47 5.91
C CYS A 29 3.66 5.47 5.13
N ASP A 30 4.94 5.17 5.02
CA ASP A 30 5.85 5.89 4.14
C ASP A 30 5.95 5.11 2.83
N THR A 31 5.99 5.82 1.71
CA THR A 31 6.11 5.19 0.39
C THR A 31 7.29 5.76 -0.37
N ASP A 32 7.86 4.92 -1.24
CA ASP A 32 8.94 5.29 -2.14
C ASP A 32 8.68 4.63 -3.49
N CYS A 33 8.44 5.47 -4.49
CA CYS A 33 8.19 5.00 -5.85
C CYS A 33 9.19 5.70 -6.77
N TYR A 34 10.23 4.97 -7.16
CA TYR A 34 11.28 5.46 -8.06
C TYR A 34 11.86 6.81 -7.62
N GLY A 35 12.20 6.90 -6.34
CA GLY A 35 12.81 8.11 -5.77
C GLY A 35 11.82 9.16 -5.33
N SER A 36 10.53 8.99 -5.63
CA SER A 36 9.48 9.88 -5.12
C SER A 36 9.04 9.38 -3.75
N LYS A 37 9.54 10.01 -2.71
CA LYS A 37 9.28 9.58 -1.34
C LYS A 37 8.16 10.41 -0.73
N LYS A 38 7.26 9.73 -0.01
CA LYS A 38 6.19 10.38 0.73
C LYS A 38 6.15 9.80 2.14
N TYR A 39 5.95 10.66 3.10
CA TYR A 39 5.97 10.26 4.52
C TYR A 39 4.60 10.47 5.14
N GLY A 40 4.18 9.49 5.98
CA GLY A 40 2.90 9.57 6.66
C GLY A 40 1.72 9.66 5.72
N THR A 41 1.80 9.01 4.58
CA THR A 41 0.75 9.05 3.57
C THR A 41 -0.22 7.90 3.77
N LYS A 42 -1.45 8.11 3.30
CA LYS A 42 -2.50 7.09 3.36
C LYS A 42 -2.68 6.50 1.96
N ILE A 43 -2.56 5.19 1.87
CA ILE A 43 -2.78 4.46 0.62
C ILE A 43 -3.94 3.50 0.77
N GLN A 44 -4.59 3.18 -0.34
CA GLN A 44 -5.66 2.19 -0.38
C GLN A 44 -5.23 1.09 -1.33
N VAL A 45 -5.23 -0.14 -0.84
CA VAL A 45 -4.79 -1.30 -1.61
C VAL A 45 -5.78 -2.44 -1.42
N ASN A 46 -5.87 -3.32 -2.42
CA ASN A 46 -6.71 -4.51 -2.30
C ASN A 46 -5.99 -5.58 -1.48
N GLY A 47 -6.67 -6.72 -1.23
CA GLY A 47 -6.09 -7.79 -0.44
C GLY A 47 -4.84 -8.37 -1.06
N TYR A 48 -4.79 -8.48 -2.38
CA TYR A 48 -3.63 -9.01 -3.09
C TYR A 48 -2.41 -8.11 -2.90
N ASP A 49 -2.60 -6.80 -3.09
CA ASP A 49 -1.50 -5.84 -2.92
C ASP A 49 -1.06 -5.79 -1.45
N TYR A 50 -1.99 -5.90 -0.52
CA TYR A 50 -1.66 -5.91 0.89
C TYR A 50 -0.76 -7.11 1.23
N GLU A 51 -1.08 -8.29 0.68
CA GLU A 51 -0.23 -9.46 0.88
C GLU A 51 1.17 -9.25 0.28
N MET A 52 1.27 -8.61 -0.88
CA MET A 52 2.56 -8.28 -1.46
C MET A 52 3.37 -7.36 -0.54
N ILE A 53 2.73 -6.37 0.05
CA ILE A 53 3.38 -5.46 0.98
C ILE A 53 3.92 -6.23 2.18
N LYS A 54 3.14 -7.15 2.74
CA LYS A 54 3.57 -7.94 3.89
C LYS A 54 4.73 -8.87 3.56
N GLU A 55 4.72 -9.46 2.37
CA GLU A 55 5.73 -10.43 1.99
C GLU A 55 6.99 -9.80 1.39
N LYS A 56 6.81 -8.79 0.56
CA LYS A 56 7.89 -8.23 -0.26
C LYS A 56 8.23 -6.79 0.10
N GLY A 57 7.36 -6.09 0.79
CA GLY A 57 7.58 -4.70 1.16
C GLY A 57 7.21 -3.70 0.09
N TYR A 58 6.56 -4.13 -0.99
CA TYR A 58 6.11 -3.24 -2.05
C TYR A 58 4.87 -3.79 -2.73
N TYR A 59 4.21 -2.93 -3.49
CA TYR A 59 3.09 -3.34 -4.34
C TYR A 59 3.21 -2.66 -5.70
N MET A 60 2.47 -3.18 -6.67
CA MET A 60 2.52 -2.68 -8.04
C MET A 60 1.37 -1.70 -8.28
N THR A 61 1.68 -0.55 -8.82
CA THR A 61 0.67 0.48 -9.13
C THR A 61 0.68 0.85 -10.59
#